data_54b37dde6b63d7265d33e4f7ca537bf6
#
_entry.id   54b37dde6b63d7265d33e4f7ca537bf6
#
_cell.length_a   1.000
_cell.length_b   1.000
_cell.length_c   1.000
_cell.angle_alpha   90.00
_cell.angle_beta   90.00
_cell.angle_gamma   90.00
#
_symmetry.space_group_name_H-M   'P 1'
#
loop_
_entity.id
_entity.type
_entity.pdbx_description
1 polymer ?
#
loop_
_entity_poly.entity_id
_entity_poly.type
_entity_poly.pdbx_seq_one_letter_code
_entity_poly.pdbx_strand_id
1 'polypeptide(L)'
;LSSSSAASDVYKRQGADAGELDKERRLLAQVKKLHEQNPMLGTRGCRLGMLYPEIPDMQARAIIRAVLSVLKKEGETVQIHIMIPLVFTPIELETHRRIVQQAIDEEFESAGTKVDVKIGTMIELPRAALVADKIAEVADFFSFGTNDLTQTTLGISRDDAENGFLTEYLRTKVLKDNPFASIDQEGVGQLVAGAVEKGRKTNPELSVGVCGEHGGDPDSIHFFNKTGLDYVSCSPFRVPIARFAAAQAVISQQEK
;
A
#
# COMPACT_ATOMS: atom_id res chain seq x y z
N LEU A 1 -16.83 2.36 -20.11
CA LEU A 1 -16.60 1.41 -21.22
C LEU A 1 -17.77 1.37 -22.21
N SER A 2 -19.02 1.56 -21.75
CA SER A 2 -20.20 1.70 -22.65
C SER A 2 -20.13 2.96 -23.52
N SER A 3 -19.50 4.03 -23.06
CA SER A 3 -19.33 5.28 -23.83
C SER A 3 -18.37 5.13 -25.03
N SER A 4 -17.38 4.25 -24.95
CA SER A 4 -16.40 4.07 -26.04
C SER A 4 -16.95 3.24 -27.20
N SER A 5 -17.85 2.28 -26.95
CA SER A 5 -18.53 1.55 -28.04
C SER A 5 -19.57 2.41 -28.76
N ALA A 6 -20.28 3.27 -28.01
CA ALA A 6 -21.19 4.25 -28.56
C ALA A 6 -20.47 5.31 -29.39
N ALA A 7 -19.29 5.78 -28.94
CA ALA A 7 -18.45 6.68 -29.71
C ALA A 7 -17.99 6.07 -31.04
N SER A 8 -17.57 4.80 -31.08
CA SER A 8 -17.20 4.09 -32.33
C SER A 8 -18.35 4.00 -33.32
N ASP A 9 -19.59 3.82 -32.85
CA ASP A 9 -20.78 3.77 -33.72
C ASP A 9 -21.19 5.16 -34.21
N VAL A 10 -20.94 6.22 -33.44
CA VAL A 10 -21.15 7.60 -33.88
C VAL A 10 -20.16 7.99 -34.96
N TYR A 11 -18.86 7.65 -34.80
CA TYR A 11 -17.81 7.91 -35.79
C TYR A 11 -18.08 7.21 -37.13
N LYS A 12 -18.58 5.96 -37.12
CA LYS A 12 -19.00 5.28 -38.35
C LYS A 12 -20.11 6.03 -39.11
N ARG A 13 -21.04 6.65 -38.39
CA ARG A 13 -22.15 7.42 -39.01
C ARG A 13 -21.69 8.78 -39.56
N GLN A 14 -20.52 9.28 -39.13
CA GLN A 14 -19.97 10.57 -39.55
C GLN A 14 -18.96 10.50 -40.68
N GLY A 15 -18.75 9.33 -41.32
CA GLY A 15 -17.87 9.18 -42.48
C GLY A 15 -16.37 9.19 -42.15
N ALA A 16 -16.01 8.74 -40.94
CA ALA A 16 -14.60 8.61 -40.54
C ALA A 16 -13.83 7.66 -41.46
N ASP A 17 -12.57 7.96 -41.73
CA ASP A 17 -11.68 7.15 -42.55
C ASP A 17 -11.56 5.71 -42.02
N ALA A 18 -11.55 4.73 -42.93
CA ALA A 18 -11.45 3.32 -42.57
C ALA A 18 -10.17 3.00 -41.74
N GLY A 19 -9.11 3.72 -41.97
CA GLY A 19 -7.84 3.60 -41.21
C GLY A 19 -7.95 4.05 -39.74
N GLU A 20 -8.68 5.14 -39.51
CA GLU A 20 -8.95 5.63 -38.13
C GLU A 20 -9.86 4.66 -37.37
N LEU A 21 -10.90 4.14 -38.03
CA LEU A 21 -11.78 3.14 -37.43
C LEU A 21 -11.06 1.84 -37.06
N ASP A 22 -10.10 1.40 -37.87
CA ASP A 22 -9.30 0.19 -37.54
C ASP A 22 -8.36 0.46 -36.37
N LYS A 23 -7.73 1.63 -36.29
CA LYS A 23 -6.91 2.06 -35.15
C LYS A 23 -7.72 2.10 -33.86
N GLU A 24 -8.89 2.70 -33.88
CA GLU A 24 -9.83 2.77 -32.76
C GLU A 24 -10.26 1.37 -32.29
N ARG A 25 -10.57 0.47 -33.23
CA ARG A 25 -10.93 -0.93 -32.91
C ARG A 25 -9.79 -1.69 -32.26
N ARG A 26 -8.55 -1.53 -32.73
CA ARG A 26 -7.37 -2.14 -32.14
C ARG A 26 -7.15 -1.60 -30.73
N LEU A 27 -7.27 -0.28 -30.53
CA LEU A 27 -7.16 0.34 -29.23
C LEU A 27 -8.24 -0.18 -28.27
N LEU A 28 -9.50 -0.24 -28.72
CA LEU A 28 -10.59 -0.77 -27.91
C LEU A 28 -10.38 -2.26 -27.55
N ALA A 29 -9.88 -3.05 -28.49
CA ALA A 29 -9.55 -4.45 -28.24
C ALA A 29 -8.45 -4.59 -27.19
N GLN A 30 -7.43 -3.72 -27.26
CA GLN A 30 -6.35 -3.68 -26.27
C GLN A 30 -6.88 -3.26 -24.89
N VAL A 31 -7.70 -2.21 -24.80
CA VAL A 31 -8.32 -1.77 -23.54
C VAL A 31 -9.18 -2.88 -22.93
N LYS A 32 -9.99 -3.57 -23.76
CA LYS A 32 -10.80 -4.71 -23.29
C LYS A 32 -9.94 -5.86 -22.78
N LYS A 33 -8.80 -6.13 -23.42
CA LYS A 33 -7.85 -7.17 -22.98
C LYS A 33 -7.18 -6.82 -21.65
N LEU A 34 -6.96 -5.54 -21.37
CA LEU A 34 -6.38 -5.05 -20.11
C LEU A 34 -7.42 -4.94 -18.98
N HIS A 35 -8.70 -5.12 -19.27
CA HIS A 35 -9.76 -5.05 -18.26
C HIS A 35 -9.68 -6.28 -17.33
N GLU A 36 -9.41 -6.02 -16.06
CA GLU A 36 -9.39 -7.05 -15.02
C GLU A 36 -10.76 -7.18 -14.35
N GLN A 37 -11.16 -8.41 -14.01
CA GLN A 37 -12.42 -8.67 -13.31
C GLN A 37 -12.38 -8.19 -11.87
N ASN A 38 -11.22 -8.33 -11.22
CA ASN A 38 -10.95 -7.85 -9.88
C ASN A 38 -9.65 -7.04 -9.86
N PRO A 39 -9.70 -5.72 -10.10
CA PRO A 39 -8.50 -4.88 -10.13
C PRO A 39 -7.71 -4.84 -8.82
N MET A 40 -8.37 -5.07 -7.67
CA MET A 40 -7.71 -5.09 -6.37
C MET A 40 -6.73 -6.26 -6.23
N LEU A 41 -7.04 -7.41 -6.87
CA LEU A 41 -6.21 -8.61 -6.87
C LEU A 41 -5.39 -8.78 -8.16
N GLY A 42 -5.48 -7.83 -9.07
CA GLY A 42 -4.87 -7.85 -10.40
C GLY A 42 -3.45 -7.31 -10.46
N THR A 43 -3.11 -6.76 -11.64
CA THR A 43 -1.79 -6.28 -12.00
C THR A 43 -1.58 -4.85 -11.53
N ARG A 44 -1.19 -4.68 -10.28
CA ARG A 44 -0.86 -3.40 -9.65
C ARG A 44 0.32 -3.53 -8.68
N GLY A 45 0.82 -2.43 -8.15
CA GLY A 45 1.91 -2.41 -7.18
C GLY A 45 3.15 -3.14 -7.67
N CYS A 46 3.74 -3.99 -6.83
CA CYS A 46 4.95 -4.71 -7.20
C CYS A 46 4.74 -5.63 -8.43
N ARG A 47 3.54 -6.18 -8.62
CA ARG A 47 3.24 -7.04 -9.79
C ARG A 47 3.40 -6.29 -11.10
N LEU A 48 2.95 -5.02 -11.14
CA LEU A 48 3.14 -4.15 -12.30
C LEU A 48 4.61 -3.84 -12.52
N GLY A 49 5.36 -3.52 -11.44
CA GLY A 49 6.79 -3.25 -11.53
C GLY A 49 7.66 -4.48 -11.89
N MET A 50 7.18 -5.70 -11.59
CA MET A 50 7.85 -6.93 -12.08
C MET A 50 7.70 -7.11 -13.60
N LEU A 51 6.57 -6.67 -14.17
CA LEU A 51 6.32 -6.76 -15.61
C LEU A 51 6.92 -5.59 -16.38
N TYR A 52 7.00 -4.43 -15.76
CA TYR A 52 7.45 -3.16 -16.35
C TYR A 52 8.45 -2.48 -15.39
N PRO A 53 9.70 -2.98 -15.31
CA PRO A 53 10.69 -2.49 -14.35
C PRO A 53 11.09 -1.02 -14.54
N GLU A 54 10.84 -0.44 -15.71
CA GLU A 54 11.01 0.97 -15.99
C GLU A 54 10.07 1.87 -15.16
N ILE A 55 8.95 1.35 -14.65
CA ILE A 55 8.01 2.11 -13.82
C ILE A 55 8.60 2.40 -12.44
N PRO A 56 9.01 1.41 -11.63
CA PRO A 56 9.65 1.68 -10.34
C PRO A 56 10.98 2.43 -10.47
N ASP A 57 11.76 2.23 -11.53
CA ASP A 57 12.96 3.02 -11.81
C ASP A 57 12.61 4.51 -11.98
N MET A 58 11.67 4.81 -12.87
CA MET A 58 11.22 6.19 -13.12
C MET A 58 10.65 6.85 -11.86
N GLN A 59 9.85 6.12 -11.07
CA GLN A 59 9.26 6.62 -9.83
C GLN A 59 10.34 6.91 -8.78
N ALA A 60 11.31 6.02 -8.59
CA ALA A 60 12.43 6.23 -7.67
C ALA A 60 13.25 7.47 -8.07
N ARG A 61 13.61 7.61 -9.35
CA ARG A 61 14.31 8.81 -9.84
C ARG A 61 13.52 10.09 -9.59
N ALA A 62 12.21 10.08 -9.85
CA ALA A 62 11.37 11.25 -9.61
C ALA A 62 11.37 11.68 -8.14
N ILE A 63 11.27 10.70 -7.22
CA ILE A 63 11.34 10.95 -5.77
C ILE A 63 12.70 11.57 -5.39
N ILE A 64 13.80 10.95 -5.81
CA ILE A 64 15.14 11.41 -5.45
C ILE A 64 15.43 12.79 -6.03
N ARG A 65 15.08 13.06 -7.27
CA ARG A 65 15.22 14.39 -7.88
C ARG A 65 14.44 15.46 -7.15
N ALA A 66 13.22 15.14 -6.71
CA ALA A 66 12.40 16.06 -5.91
C ALA A 66 13.09 16.41 -4.58
N VAL A 67 13.58 15.38 -3.87
CA VAL A 67 14.29 15.55 -2.60
C VAL A 67 15.56 16.37 -2.77
N LEU A 68 16.39 16.06 -3.75
CA LEU A 68 17.60 16.80 -4.05
C LEU A 68 17.32 18.27 -4.42
N SER A 69 16.17 18.51 -5.09
CA SER A 69 15.72 19.88 -5.38
C SER A 69 15.34 20.65 -4.11
N VAL A 70 14.64 20.01 -3.16
CA VAL A 70 14.29 20.62 -1.86
C VAL A 70 15.56 20.89 -1.06
N LEU A 71 16.44 19.91 -0.93
CA LEU A 71 17.72 20.05 -0.23
C LEU A 71 18.53 21.23 -0.78
N LYS A 72 18.61 21.36 -2.11
CA LYS A 72 19.35 22.47 -2.77
C LYS A 72 18.71 23.83 -2.51
N LYS A 73 17.39 23.92 -2.42
CA LYS A 73 16.67 25.19 -2.23
C LYS A 73 16.60 25.62 -0.78
N GLU A 74 16.35 24.69 0.13
CA GLU A 74 15.98 24.96 1.52
C GLU A 74 17.12 24.60 2.51
N GLY A 75 18.11 23.82 2.05
CA GLY A 75 19.23 23.36 2.89
C GLY A 75 18.80 22.30 3.93
N GLU A 76 17.56 21.86 3.88
CA GLU A 76 17.01 20.87 4.82
C GLU A 76 17.10 19.45 4.26
N THR A 77 17.50 18.50 5.11
CA THR A 77 17.46 17.07 4.78
C THR A 77 16.10 16.48 5.17
N VAL A 78 15.53 15.71 4.26
CA VAL A 78 14.29 14.98 4.49
C VAL A 78 14.60 13.48 4.56
N GLN A 79 14.06 12.80 5.58
CA GLN A 79 14.14 11.35 5.65
C GLN A 79 13.18 10.72 4.65
N ILE A 80 13.69 9.84 3.80
CA ILE A 80 12.93 9.22 2.71
C ILE A 80 12.66 7.75 2.99
N HIS A 81 11.38 7.37 2.92
CA HIS A 81 10.96 5.98 2.99
C HIS A 81 10.25 5.61 1.69
N ILE A 82 10.87 4.75 0.88
CA ILE A 82 10.26 4.18 -0.34
C ILE A 82 9.66 2.84 0.02
N MET A 83 8.36 2.70 -0.18
CA MET A 83 7.59 1.55 0.24
C MET A 83 7.03 0.80 -0.96
N ILE A 84 7.40 -0.47 -1.10
CA ILE A 84 6.94 -1.34 -2.19
C ILE A 84 5.62 -2.02 -1.78
N PRO A 85 4.52 -1.79 -2.51
CA PRO A 85 3.21 -2.32 -2.14
C PRO A 85 2.96 -3.72 -2.72
N LEU A 86 2.03 -4.46 -2.15
CA LEU A 86 1.51 -5.76 -2.62
C LEU A 86 2.54 -6.89 -2.72
N VAL A 87 3.62 -6.77 -1.97
CA VAL A 87 4.63 -7.84 -1.88
C VAL A 87 4.05 -9.06 -1.16
N PHE A 88 4.23 -10.24 -1.73
CA PHE A 88 3.88 -11.50 -1.08
C PHE A 88 5.05 -12.50 -1.03
N THR A 89 6.16 -12.22 -1.73
CA THR A 89 7.40 -13.01 -1.65
C THR A 89 8.63 -12.13 -1.40
N PRO A 90 9.67 -12.63 -0.72
CA PRO A 90 10.94 -11.91 -0.57
C PRO A 90 11.57 -11.54 -1.92
N ILE A 91 11.45 -12.40 -2.92
CA ILE A 91 12.04 -12.20 -4.27
C ILE A 91 11.44 -10.97 -4.96
N GLU A 92 10.13 -10.72 -4.80
CA GLU A 92 9.51 -9.51 -5.34
C GLU A 92 10.13 -8.26 -4.72
N LEU A 93 10.28 -8.24 -3.39
CA LEU A 93 10.88 -7.11 -2.70
C LEU A 93 12.35 -6.92 -3.08
N GLU A 94 13.13 -7.99 -3.12
CA GLU A 94 14.55 -7.97 -3.50
C GLU A 94 14.74 -7.41 -4.91
N THR A 95 13.90 -7.86 -5.86
CA THR A 95 13.94 -7.38 -7.24
C THR A 95 13.65 -5.89 -7.33
N HIS A 96 12.59 -5.43 -6.67
CA HIS A 96 12.25 -4.00 -6.64
C HIS A 96 13.31 -3.17 -5.91
N ARG A 97 13.83 -3.67 -4.77
CA ARG A 97 14.89 -3.01 -4.02
C ARG A 97 16.12 -2.77 -4.89
N ARG A 98 16.52 -3.76 -5.68
CA ARG A 98 17.65 -3.62 -6.61
C ARG A 98 17.42 -2.53 -7.66
N ILE A 99 16.24 -2.49 -8.28
CA ILE A 99 15.88 -1.46 -9.27
C ILE A 99 15.87 -0.07 -8.64
N VAL A 100 15.20 0.06 -7.51
CA VAL A 100 15.07 1.33 -6.78
C VAL A 100 16.44 1.81 -6.27
N GLN A 101 17.26 0.91 -5.70
CA GLN A 101 18.59 1.25 -5.20
C GLN A 101 19.52 1.73 -6.33
N GLN A 102 19.49 1.04 -7.48
CA GLN A 102 20.27 1.47 -8.64
C GLN A 102 19.87 2.89 -9.09
N ALA A 103 18.58 3.18 -9.19
CA ALA A 103 18.09 4.51 -9.54
C ALA A 103 18.53 5.58 -8.53
N ILE A 104 18.51 5.27 -7.23
CA ILE A 104 18.97 6.14 -6.14
C ILE A 104 20.46 6.44 -6.31
N ASP A 105 21.27 5.40 -6.48
CA ASP A 105 22.73 5.53 -6.57
C ASP A 105 23.15 6.38 -7.77
N GLU A 106 22.53 6.18 -8.93
CA GLU A 106 22.81 6.96 -10.14
C GLU A 106 22.39 8.44 -9.99
N GLU A 107 21.26 8.75 -9.36
CA GLU A 107 20.83 10.12 -9.11
C GLU A 107 21.75 10.83 -8.08
N PHE A 108 22.20 10.10 -7.05
CA PHE A 108 23.16 10.64 -6.07
C PHE A 108 24.53 10.91 -6.68
N GLU A 109 25.02 10.00 -7.52
CA GLU A 109 26.28 10.19 -8.23
C GLU A 109 26.20 11.43 -9.14
N SER A 110 25.12 11.56 -9.90
CA SER A 110 24.89 12.72 -10.77
C SER A 110 24.80 14.05 -10.02
N ALA A 111 24.23 14.03 -8.80
CA ALA A 111 24.07 15.24 -7.99
C ALA A 111 25.28 15.58 -7.11
N GLY A 112 26.21 14.66 -6.94
CA GLY A 112 27.35 14.80 -6.04
C GLY A 112 26.98 14.90 -4.56
N THR A 113 25.78 14.46 -4.17
CA THR A 113 25.29 14.50 -2.79
C THR A 113 24.36 13.31 -2.50
N LYS A 114 24.24 12.94 -1.22
CA LYS A 114 23.42 11.81 -0.78
C LYS A 114 22.50 12.24 0.36
N VAL A 115 21.34 11.58 0.45
CA VAL A 115 20.43 11.66 1.60
C VAL A 115 20.13 10.23 2.10
N ASP A 116 19.63 10.12 3.33
CA ASP A 116 19.23 8.83 3.88
C ASP A 116 17.91 8.37 3.24
N VAL A 117 17.92 7.17 2.66
CA VAL A 117 16.75 6.56 2.03
C VAL A 117 16.58 5.14 2.55
N LYS A 118 15.40 4.84 3.07
CA LYS A 118 15.01 3.50 3.46
C LYS A 118 14.08 2.88 2.43
N ILE A 119 14.30 1.61 2.12
CA ILE A 119 13.46 0.84 1.20
C ILE A 119 12.79 -0.29 1.99
N GLY A 120 11.48 -0.20 2.14
CA GLY A 120 10.68 -1.18 2.85
C GLY A 120 9.48 -1.65 2.05
N THR A 121 8.55 -2.30 2.73
CA THR A 121 7.37 -2.87 2.07
C THR A 121 6.10 -2.70 2.88
N MET A 122 4.96 -2.74 2.17
CA MET A 122 3.68 -3.02 2.82
C MET A 122 3.55 -4.50 3.14
N ILE A 123 3.07 -4.77 4.35
CA ILE A 123 2.52 -6.07 4.74
C ILE A 123 1.00 -5.94 4.67
N GLU A 124 0.44 -6.35 3.55
CA GLU A 124 -0.98 -6.15 3.24
C GLU A 124 -1.66 -7.37 2.61
N LEU A 125 -0.92 -8.47 2.55
CA LEU A 125 -1.43 -9.77 2.11
C LEU A 125 -1.16 -10.80 3.21
N PRO A 126 -2.11 -11.73 3.50
CA PRO A 126 -1.92 -12.74 4.54
C PRO A 126 -0.65 -13.56 4.37
N ARG A 127 -0.29 -13.91 3.12
CA ARG A 127 0.96 -14.62 2.85
C ARG A 127 2.19 -13.82 3.27
N ALA A 128 2.22 -12.49 3.01
CA ALA A 128 3.33 -11.63 3.43
C ALA A 128 3.47 -11.64 4.96
N ALA A 129 2.36 -11.52 5.68
CA ALA A 129 2.36 -11.60 7.16
C ALA A 129 2.88 -12.95 7.67
N LEU A 130 2.51 -14.05 7.02
CA LEU A 130 2.94 -15.40 7.41
C LEU A 130 4.44 -15.64 7.21
N VAL A 131 5.07 -14.99 6.21
CA VAL A 131 6.52 -15.12 5.88
C VAL A 131 7.29 -13.83 6.18
N ALA A 132 6.82 -13.04 7.13
CA ALA A 132 7.39 -11.74 7.48
C ALA A 132 8.86 -11.83 7.94
N ASP A 133 9.27 -12.95 8.55
CA ASP A 133 10.66 -13.26 8.86
C ASP A 133 11.56 -13.15 7.63
N LYS A 134 11.17 -13.80 6.53
CA LYS A 134 11.95 -13.80 5.28
C LYS A 134 11.90 -12.45 4.55
N ILE A 135 10.79 -11.75 4.64
CA ILE A 135 10.67 -10.42 4.04
C ILE A 135 11.52 -9.40 4.81
N ALA A 136 11.63 -9.55 6.14
CA ALA A 136 12.44 -8.69 6.98
C ALA A 136 13.96 -8.79 6.72
N GLU A 137 14.44 -9.88 6.09
CA GLU A 137 15.84 -9.99 5.64
C GLU A 137 16.19 -8.95 4.57
N VAL A 138 15.19 -8.45 3.84
CA VAL A 138 15.36 -7.57 2.69
C VAL A 138 14.82 -6.16 2.95
N ALA A 139 13.90 -6.00 3.90
CA ALA A 139 13.21 -4.73 4.18
C ALA A 139 13.91 -3.90 5.26
N ASP A 140 13.99 -2.58 5.08
CA ASP A 140 14.43 -1.64 6.11
C ASP A 140 13.29 -1.29 7.08
N PHE A 141 12.03 -1.42 6.66
CA PHE A 141 10.84 -1.19 7.47
C PHE A 141 9.61 -1.92 6.92
N PHE A 142 8.61 -2.11 7.78
CA PHE A 142 7.28 -2.57 7.40
C PHE A 142 6.22 -1.48 7.62
N SER A 143 5.21 -1.47 6.76
CA SER A 143 3.96 -0.75 7.01
C SER A 143 2.79 -1.67 6.71
N PHE A 144 1.88 -1.83 7.67
CA PHE A 144 0.69 -2.64 7.44
C PHE A 144 -0.33 -1.88 6.60
N GLY A 145 -0.62 -2.37 5.39
CA GLY A 145 -1.71 -1.90 4.53
C GLY A 145 -3.02 -2.55 4.95
N THR A 146 -3.60 -2.06 6.05
CA THR A 146 -4.71 -2.76 6.70
C THR A 146 -5.99 -2.80 5.90
N ASN A 147 -6.17 -1.93 4.90
CA ASN A 147 -7.32 -2.02 3.98
C ASN A 147 -7.25 -3.30 3.14
N ASP A 148 -6.14 -3.52 2.44
CA ASP A 148 -5.94 -4.72 1.62
C ASP A 148 -5.79 -5.98 2.46
N LEU A 149 -5.13 -5.89 3.62
CA LEU A 149 -5.00 -7.02 4.55
C LEU A 149 -6.37 -7.48 5.07
N THR A 150 -7.27 -6.54 5.40
CA THR A 150 -8.63 -6.86 5.83
C THR A 150 -9.42 -7.51 4.70
N GLN A 151 -9.42 -6.92 3.50
CA GLN A 151 -10.12 -7.48 2.35
C GLN A 151 -9.68 -8.91 2.03
N THR A 152 -8.37 -9.15 2.01
CA THR A 152 -7.81 -10.45 1.63
C THR A 152 -7.94 -11.49 2.74
N THR A 153 -7.88 -11.09 4.00
CA THR A 153 -8.07 -12.01 5.14
C THR A 153 -9.52 -12.46 5.26
N LEU A 154 -10.46 -11.52 5.11
CA LEU A 154 -11.89 -11.84 5.20
C LEU A 154 -12.46 -12.37 3.87
N GLY A 155 -11.71 -12.24 2.76
CA GLY A 155 -12.16 -12.67 1.43
C GLY A 155 -13.32 -11.83 0.89
N ILE A 156 -13.37 -10.52 1.20
CA ILE A 156 -14.44 -9.60 0.79
C ILE A 156 -13.88 -8.36 0.12
N SER A 157 -14.60 -7.83 -0.86
CA SER A 157 -14.37 -6.50 -1.40
C SER A 157 -15.00 -5.46 -0.49
N ARG A 158 -14.27 -4.42 -0.10
CA ARG A 158 -14.79 -3.33 0.73
C ARG A 158 -16.03 -2.70 0.13
N ASP A 159 -15.93 -2.27 -1.13
CA ASP A 159 -16.99 -1.53 -1.81
C ASP A 159 -18.26 -2.38 -1.96
N ASP A 160 -18.11 -3.65 -2.32
CA ASP A 160 -19.25 -4.57 -2.46
C ASP A 160 -19.86 -4.91 -1.11
N ALA A 161 -19.05 -5.11 -0.08
CA ALA A 161 -19.53 -5.47 1.25
C ALA A 161 -20.26 -4.31 1.94
N GLU A 162 -19.70 -3.09 1.90
CA GLU A 162 -20.29 -1.89 2.51
C GLU A 162 -21.60 -1.50 1.82
N ASN A 163 -21.71 -1.68 0.51
CA ASN A 163 -22.96 -1.46 -0.24
C ASN A 163 -23.92 -2.67 -0.19
N GLY A 164 -23.50 -3.79 0.35
CA GLY A 164 -24.24 -5.05 0.36
C GLY A 164 -24.51 -5.58 1.77
N PHE A 165 -23.99 -6.78 2.05
CA PHE A 165 -24.32 -7.56 3.23
C PHE A 165 -23.78 -7.02 4.56
N LEU A 166 -22.74 -6.17 4.55
CA LEU A 166 -22.07 -5.71 5.76
C LEU A 166 -23.01 -4.93 6.69
N THR A 167 -23.89 -4.11 6.13
CA THR A 167 -24.91 -3.37 6.90
C THR A 167 -25.83 -4.32 7.68
N GLU A 168 -26.23 -5.43 7.05
CA GLU A 168 -27.08 -6.43 7.69
C GLU A 168 -26.31 -7.22 8.77
N TYR A 169 -25.02 -7.53 8.53
CA TYR A 169 -24.17 -8.21 9.51
C TYR A 169 -23.96 -7.38 10.77
N LEU A 170 -23.80 -6.05 10.63
CA LEU A 170 -23.74 -5.15 11.78
C LEU A 170 -25.09 -5.05 12.50
N ARG A 171 -26.19 -4.93 11.76
CA ARG A 171 -27.54 -4.87 12.33
C ARG A 171 -27.91 -6.13 13.13
N THR A 172 -27.55 -7.30 12.61
CA THR A 172 -27.84 -8.61 13.24
C THR A 172 -26.76 -9.05 14.23
N LYS A 173 -25.72 -8.22 14.44
CA LYS A 173 -24.60 -8.50 15.35
C LYS A 173 -23.79 -9.76 14.99
N VAL A 174 -23.76 -10.14 13.71
CA VAL A 174 -22.81 -11.13 13.17
C VAL A 174 -21.39 -10.56 13.25
N LEU A 175 -21.24 -9.26 12.98
CA LEU A 175 -20.03 -8.50 13.26
C LEU A 175 -20.36 -7.44 14.33
N LYS A 176 -19.43 -7.23 15.25
CA LYS A 176 -19.55 -6.20 16.27
C LYS A 176 -19.38 -4.81 15.68
N ASP A 177 -18.32 -4.65 14.87
CA ASP A 177 -17.90 -3.39 14.26
C ASP A 177 -17.64 -3.60 12.77
N ASN A 178 -17.64 -2.49 11.98
CA ASN A 178 -17.23 -2.54 10.60
C ASN A 178 -15.73 -2.83 10.54
N PRO A 179 -15.28 -3.95 9.93
CA PRO A 179 -13.88 -4.35 9.91
C PRO A 179 -12.99 -3.44 9.06
N PHE A 180 -13.57 -2.51 8.30
CA PHE A 180 -12.86 -1.46 7.57
C PHE A 180 -12.74 -0.15 8.35
N ALA A 181 -13.50 0.02 9.42
CA ALA A 181 -13.43 1.18 10.31
C ALA A 181 -12.57 0.90 11.55
N SER A 182 -12.79 -0.24 12.20
CA SER A 182 -12.00 -0.72 13.35
C SER A 182 -11.44 -2.10 13.04
N ILE A 183 -10.15 -2.32 13.36
CA ILE A 183 -9.46 -3.56 12.96
C ILE A 183 -10.07 -4.80 13.60
N ASP A 184 -10.27 -5.83 12.80
CA ASP A 184 -10.59 -7.17 13.30
C ASP A 184 -9.38 -7.74 14.07
N GLN A 185 -9.40 -7.63 15.39
CA GLN A 185 -8.29 -8.06 16.22
C GLN A 185 -8.13 -9.59 16.27
N GLU A 186 -9.21 -10.34 16.07
CA GLU A 186 -9.21 -11.81 16.19
C GLU A 186 -8.63 -12.48 14.93
N GLY A 187 -8.84 -11.92 13.74
CA GLY A 187 -8.32 -12.44 12.48
C GLY A 187 -7.15 -11.63 11.96
N VAL A 188 -7.43 -10.42 11.44
CA VAL A 188 -6.42 -9.53 10.85
C VAL A 188 -5.36 -9.15 11.88
N GLY A 189 -5.77 -8.89 13.13
CA GLY A 189 -4.87 -8.54 14.23
C GLY A 189 -3.85 -9.62 14.56
N GLN A 190 -4.23 -10.91 14.47
CA GLN A 190 -3.27 -12.00 14.65
C GLN A 190 -2.19 -12.02 13.56
N LEU A 191 -2.56 -11.72 12.31
CA LEU A 191 -1.58 -11.60 11.22
C LEU A 191 -0.62 -10.43 11.46
N VAL A 192 -1.13 -9.28 11.91
CA VAL A 192 -0.31 -8.12 12.27
C VAL A 192 0.66 -8.47 13.39
N ALA A 193 0.17 -8.99 14.51
CA ALA A 193 1.00 -9.34 15.67
C ALA A 193 2.08 -10.38 15.31
N GLY A 194 1.68 -11.45 14.62
CA GLY A 194 2.63 -12.47 14.18
C GLY A 194 3.69 -11.96 13.20
N ALA A 195 3.32 -11.02 12.32
CA ALA A 195 4.28 -10.42 11.39
C ALA A 195 5.26 -9.48 12.11
N VAL A 196 4.82 -8.70 13.10
CA VAL A 196 5.69 -7.87 13.94
C VAL A 196 6.71 -8.74 14.68
N GLU A 197 6.25 -9.78 15.36
CA GLU A 197 7.11 -10.70 16.11
C GLU A 197 8.17 -11.35 15.20
N LYS A 198 7.75 -11.92 14.08
CA LYS A 198 8.64 -12.58 13.12
C LYS A 198 9.62 -11.59 12.49
N GLY A 199 9.14 -10.42 12.07
CA GLY A 199 9.96 -9.40 11.45
C GLY A 199 11.07 -8.91 12.38
N ARG A 200 10.73 -8.58 13.62
CA ARG A 200 11.70 -8.11 14.62
C ARG A 200 12.64 -9.19 15.15
N LYS A 201 12.22 -10.45 15.12
CA LYS A 201 13.11 -11.57 15.42
C LYS A 201 14.23 -11.68 14.38
N THR A 202 13.95 -11.37 13.12
CA THR A 202 14.94 -11.37 12.03
C THR A 202 15.74 -10.07 12.00
N ASN A 203 15.07 -8.93 12.11
CA ASN A 203 15.67 -7.61 12.12
C ASN A 203 15.19 -6.84 13.37
N PRO A 204 15.97 -6.83 14.46
CA PRO A 204 15.59 -6.14 15.71
C PRO A 204 15.36 -4.63 15.56
N GLU A 205 16.00 -3.98 14.59
CA GLU A 205 15.88 -2.55 14.29
C GLU A 205 14.75 -2.24 13.28
N LEU A 206 13.94 -3.24 12.93
CA LEU A 206 12.86 -3.09 11.96
C LEU A 206 11.81 -2.09 12.46
N SER A 207 11.73 -0.95 11.81
CA SER A 207 10.65 0.01 12.04
C SER A 207 9.34 -0.53 11.45
N VAL A 208 8.29 -0.49 12.25
CA VAL A 208 6.99 -1.06 11.89
C VAL A 208 5.87 -0.05 12.14
N GLY A 209 5.12 0.25 11.10
CA GLY A 209 3.98 1.14 11.19
C GLY A 209 2.72 0.60 10.52
N VAL A 210 1.70 1.42 10.49
CA VAL A 210 0.44 1.13 9.80
C VAL A 210 0.02 2.30 8.93
N CYS A 211 -0.51 1.97 7.77
CA CYS A 211 -1.26 2.87 6.92
C CYS A 211 -2.62 2.24 6.57
N GLY A 212 -3.58 3.06 6.27
CA GLY A 212 -4.96 2.67 6.04
C GLY A 212 -5.91 3.33 7.05
N GLU A 213 -7.19 3.06 6.91
CA GLU A 213 -8.25 3.72 7.71
C GLU A 213 -8.08 3.48 9.22
N HIS A 214 -7.61 2.32 9.60
CA HIS A 214 -7.41 1.90 11.00
C HIS A 214 -6.37 2.75 11.75
N GLY A 215 -5.43 3.39 11.04
CA GLY A 215 -4.46 4.30 11.65
C GLY A 215 -5.07 5.56 12.28
N GLY A 216 -6.34 5.85 11.99
CA GLY A 216 -7.10 6.96 12.58
C GLY A 216 -8.20 6.53 13.55
N ASP A 217 -8.36 5.23 13.80
CA ASP A 217 -9.37 4.68 14.70
C ASP A 217 -8.79 4.45 16.10
N PRO A 218 -9.41 4.99 17.19
CA PRO A 218 -8.88 4.86 18.55
C PRO A 218 -8.68 3.42 19.03
N ASP A 219 -9.64 2.53 18.80
CA ASP A 219 -9.55 1.13 19.25
C ASP A 219 -8.44 0.38 18.52
N SER A 220 -8.30 0.63 17.24
CA SER A 220 -7.20 0.10 16.42
C SER A 220 -5.84 0.63 16.87
N ILE A 221 -5.74 1.91 17.23
CA ILE A 221 -4.50 2.51 17.74
C ILE A 221 -4.09 1.88 19.08
N HIS A 222 -5.04 1.62 19.99
CA HIS A 222 -4.76 0.89 21.22
C HIS A 222 -4.21 -0.52 20.94
N PHE A 223 -4.79 -1.23 19.98
CA PHE A 223 -4.30 -2.53 19.54
C PHE A 223 -2.88 -2.43 18.95
N PHE A 224 -2.62 -1.47 18.05
CA PHE A 224 -1.31 -1.29 17.44
C PHE A 224 -0.23 -0.94 18.47
N ASN A 225 -0.54 -0.08 19.43
CA ASN A 225 0.37 0.22 20.54
C ASN A 225 0.70 -1.03 21.35
N LYS A 226 -0.30 -1.84 21.72
CA LYS A 226 -0.11 -3.11 22.43
C LYS A 226 0.73 -4.12 21.64
N THR A 227 0.58 -4.12 20.31
CA THR A 227 1.34 -4.99 19.40
C THR A 227 2.77 -4.49 19.17
N GLY A 228 3.05 -3.25 19.60
CA GLY A 228 4.38 -2.66 19.55
C GLY A 228 4.72 -2.00 18.22
N LEU A 229 3.74 -1.46 17.48
CA LEU A 229 4.04 -0.64 16.32
C LEU A 229 4.68 0.68 16.74
N ASP A 230 5.58 1.19 15.90
CA ASP A 230 6.33 2.42 16.16
C ASP A 230 5.54 3.68 15.79
N TYR A 231 4.70 3.59 14.75
CA TYR A 231 3.91 4.72 14.28
C TYR A 231 2.59 4.31 13.62
N VAL A 232 1.65 5.25 13.59
CA VAL A 232 0.44 5.17 12.78
C VAL A 232 0.40 6.32 11.78
N SER A 233 -0.09 6.06 10.59
CA SER A 233 -0.36 7.04 9.55
C SER A 233 -1.87 7.15 9.37
N CYS A 234 -2.39 8.37 9.31
CA CYS A 234 -3.82 8.64 9.13
C CYS A 234 -4.06 9.90 8.31
N SER A 235 -5.31 10.13 7.89
CA SER A 235 -5.67 11.36 7.21
C SER A 235 -5.43 12.59 8.09
N PRO A 236 -5.10 13.77 7.54
CA PRO A 236 -4.79 14.97 8.31
C PRO A 236 -5.86 15.34 9.34
N PHE A 237 -7.13 15.15 9.00
CA PHE A 237 -8.26 15.45 9.91
C PHE A 237 -8.35 14.50 11.11
N ARG A 238 -7.74 13.32 11.04
CA ARG A 238 -7.70 12.33 12.13
C ARG A 238 -6.47 12.44 13.02
N VAL A 239 -5.46 13.22 12.63
CA VAL A 239 -4.22 13.37 13.41
C VAL A 239 -4.46 13.76 14.87
N PRO A 240 -5.33 14.75 15.22
CA PRO A 240 -5.58 15.08 16.61
C PRO A 240 -6.17 13.91 17.41
N ILE A 241 -7.10 13.16 16.82
CA ILE A 241 -7.73 11.98 17.42
C ILE A 241 -6.69 10.87 17.61
N ALA A 242 -5.89 10.60 16.57
CA ALA A 242 -4.86 9.56 16.61
C ALA A 242 -3.80 9.84 17.69
N ARG A 243 -3.35 11.09 17.81
CA ARG A 243 -2.40 11.49 18.87
C ARG A 243 -2.99 11.32 20.26
N PHE A 244 -4.26 11.68 20.44
CA PHE A 244 -4.94 11.52 21.72
C PHE A 244 -5.10 10.03 22.08
N ALA A 245 -5.56 9.20 21.13
CA ALA A 245 -5.69 7.76 21.33
C ALA A 245 -4.35 7.08 21.64
N ALA A 246 -3.27 7.48 20.96
CA ALA A 246 -1.93 6.95 21.22
C ALA A 246 -1.47 7.30 22.65
N ALA A 247 -1.71 8.53 23.12
CA ALA A 247 -1.39 8.94 24.48
C ALA A 247 -2.19 8.12 25.51
N GLN A 248 -3.50 7.92 25.28
CA GLN A 248 -4.35 7.08 26.13
C GLN A 248 -3.87 5.63 26.18
N ALA A 249 -3.45 5.07 25.04
CA ALA A 249 -2.93 3.71 24.96
C ALA A 249 -1.69 3.52 25.85
N VAL A 250 -0.76 4.47 25.83
CA VAL A 250 0.45 4.44 26.69
C VAL A 250 0.09 4.53 28.18
N ILE A 251 -0.80 5.46 28.56
CA ILE A 251 -1.23 5.61 29.97
C ILE A 251 -1.88 4.32 30.49
N SER A 252 -2.79 3.74 29.68
CA SER A 252 -3.49 2.50 30.05
C SER A 252 -2.57 1.28 30.21
N GLN A 253 -1.36 1.31 29.66
CA GLN A 253 -0.37 0.25 29.86
C GLN A 253 0.45 0.44 31.14
N GLN A 254 0.62 1.69 31.59
CA GLN A 254 1.37 2.01 32.81
C GLN A 254 0.57 1.73 34.10
N GLU A 255 -0.76 1.68 34.00
CA GLU A 255 -1.67 1.42 35.14
C GLU A 255 -1.91 -0.08 35.40
N LYS A 256 -1.30 -0.98 34.63
CA LYS A 256 -1.36 -2.44 34.78
C LYS A 256 -0.04 -3.00 35.28
#